data_d655d1bb052426af75cb530849552181
#
_entry.id   d655d1bb052426af75cb530849552181
#
_cell.length_a   1.000
_cell.length_b   1.000
_cell.length_c   1.000
_cell.angle_alpha   90.00
_cell.angle_beta   90.00
_cell.angle_gamma   90.00
#
_symmetry.space_group_name_H-M   'P 1'
#
loop_
_entity.id
_entity.type
_entity.pdbx_description
1 polymer ?
#
loop_
_entity_poly.entity_id
_entity_poly.type
_entity_poly.pdbx_seq_one_letter_code
_entity_poly.pdbx_strand_id
1 'polypeptide(L)'
;NHGPVVIGNSLAHAFNLMWLVQRACEVQMASQALGVLQPITEKALEGCVRDSLNFNPKFGAGEDSFAAMQRMIDRIDPSYRA
;
A
#
# COMPACT_ATOMS: atom_id res chain seq x y z
N ASN A 1 12.36 -13.52 -11.67
CA ASN A 1 12.25 -12.23 -10.98
C ASN A 1 11.32 -11.28 -11.75
N HIS A 2 10.02 -11.33 -11.45
CA HIS A 2 9.01 -10.55 -12.16
C HIS A 2 8.42 -9.41 -11.31
N GLY A 3 8.84 -9.29 -10.05
CA GLY A 3 8.37 -8.28 -9.11
C GLY A 3 7.34 -8.82 -8.10
N PRO A 4 6.81 -7.94 -7.24
CA PRO A 4 5.84 -8.30 -6.22
C PRO A 4 4.47 -8.63 -6.82
N VAL A 5 3.74 -9.51 -6.15
CA VAL A 5 2.34 -9.81 -6.44
C VAL A 5 1.53 -9.56 -5.17
N VAL A 6 0.40 -8.89 -5.30
CA VAL A 6 -0.54 -8.65 -4.20
C VAL A 6 -1.90 -9.24 -4.54
N ILE A 7 -2.61 -9.71 -3.53
CA ILE A 7 -3.96 -10.24 -3.64
C ILE A 7 -4.86 -9.42 -2.70
N GLY A 8 -5.96 -8.92 -3.22
CA GLY A 8 -6.95 -8.17 -2.46
C GLY A 8 -8.36 -8.66 -2.73
N ASN A 9 -9.29 -8.30 -1.85
CA ASN A 9 -10.71 -8.65 -1.99
C ASN A 9 -11.42 -7.85 -3.10
N SER A 10 -10.78 -6.78 -3.57
CA SER A 10 -11.23 -5.94 -4.67
C SER A 10 -10.03 -5.37 -5.41
N LEU A 11 -10.26 -4.81 -6.59
CA LEU A 11 -9.21 -4.11 -7.34
C LEU A 11 -8.66 -2.92 -6.54
N ALA A 12 -9.52 -2.17 -5.88
CA ALA A 12 -9.12 -1.05 -5.02
C ALA A 12 -8.24 -1.52 -3.85
N HIS A 13 -8.59 -2.65 -3.22
CA HIS A 13 -7.79 -3.23 -2.15
C HIS A 13 -6.42 -3.70 -2.66
N ALA A 14 -6.37 -4.42 -3.76
CA ALA A 14 -5.11 -4.88 -4.36
C ALA A 14 -4.22 -3.69 -4.76
N PHE A 15 -4.80 -2.65 -5.36
CA PHE A 15 -4.10 -1.41 -5.69
C PHE A 15 -3.49 -0.75 -4.44
N ASN A 16 -4.27 -0.62 -3.37
CA ASN A 16 -3.82 -0.03 -2.11
C ASN A 16 -2.66 -0.82 -1.49
N LEU A 17 -2.75 -2.15 -1.49
CA LEU A 17 -1.68 -3.02 -1.00
C LEU A 17 -0.39 -2.85 -1.83
N MET A 18 -0.50 -2.82 -3.15
CA MET A 18 0.65 -2.60 -4.03
C MET A 18 1.28 -1.21 -3.80
N TRP A 19 0.44 -0.19 -3.64
CA TRP A 19 0.91 1.16 -3.34
C TRP A 19 1.67 1.22 -2.01
N LEU A 20 1.15 0.55 -0.97
CA LEU A 20 1.82 0.46 0.34
C LEU A 20 3.16 -0.28 0.26
N VAL A 21 3.23 -1.39 -0.47
CA VAL A 21 4.48 -2.13 -0.70
C VAL A 21 5.51 -1.25 -1.40
N GLN A 22 5.09 -0.51 -2.43
CA GLN A 22 5.97 0.43 -3.12
C GLN A 22 6.51 1.51 -2.18
N ARG A 23 5.63 2.13 -1.36
CA ARG A 23 6.06 3.14 -0.37
C ARG A 23 6.99 2.56 0.68
N ALA A 24 6.72 1.36 1.17
CA ALA A 24 7.58 0.67 2.13
C ALA A 24 8.98 0.41 1.56
N CYS A 25 9.08 -0.03 0.31
CA CYS A 25 10.35 -0.21 -0.37
C CYS A 25 11.14 1.10 -0.51
N GLU A 26 10.49 2.19 -0.87
CA GLU A 26 11.12 3.50 -0.99
C GLU A 26 11.67 3.99 0.37
N VAL A 27 10.88 3.85 1.43
CA VAL A 27 11.30 4.20 2.79
C VAL A 27 12.48 3.32 3.23
N GLN A 28 12.41 2.01 2.94
CA GLN A 28 13.49 1.07 3.27
C GLN A 28 14.80 1.48 2.58
N MET A 29 14.75 1.77 1.30
CA MET A 29 15.94 2.19 0.54
C MET A 29 16.52 3.51 1.05
N ALA A 30 15.65 4.49 1.33
CA ALA A 30 16.08 5.77 1.87
C ALA A 30 16.71 5.62 3.27
N SER A 31 16.14 4.73 4.10
CA SER A 31 16.62 4.48 5.46
C SER A 31 18.01 3.82 5.50
N GLN A 32 18.32 3.00 4.51
CA GLN A 32 19.64 2.35 4.43
C GLN A 32 20.81 3.34 4.33
N ALA A 33 20.58 4.50 3.73
CA ALA A 33 21.57 5.56 3.63
C ALA A 33 21.87 6.24 4.98
N LEU A 34 21.04 6.06 5.99
CA LEU A 34 21.20 6.67 7.32
C LEU A 34 22.13 5.87 8.25
N GLY A 35 22.56 4.67 7.84
CA GLY A 35 23.46 3.81 8.62
C GLY A 35 22.78 2.52 9.08
N VAL A 36 23.22 1.99 10.22
CA VAL A 36 22.69 0.74 10.76
C VAL A 36 21.23 0.91 11.18
N LEU A 37 20.35 0.15 10.55
CA LEU A 37 18.92 0.16 10.87
C LEU A 37 18.67 -0.53 12.21
N GLN A 38 17.82 0.09 13.02
CA GLN A 38 17.32 -0.53 14.24
C GLN A 38 15.96 -1.17 13.95
N PRO A 39 15.85 -2.49 14.05
CA PRO A 39 14.58 -3.17 13.84
C PRO A 39 13.58 -2.77 14.93
N ILE A 40 12.29 -2.71 14.56
CA ILE A 40 11.22 -2.55 15.55
C ILE A 40 11.14 -3.80 16.44
N THR A 41 10.65 -3.63 17.65
CA THR A 41 10.49 -4.76 18.57
C THR A 41 9.45 -5.74 18.04
N GLU A 42 9.62 -7.03 18.37
CA GLU A 42 8.68 -8.07 17.97
C GLU A 42 7.24 -7.76 18.43
N LYS A 43 7.09 -7.28 19.65
CA LYS A 43 5.80 -6.84 20.20
C LYS A 43 5.14 -5.73 19.36
N ALA A 44 5.92 -4.75 18.89
CA ALA A 44 5.42 -3.68 18.04
C ALA A 44 5.01 -4.22 16.66
N LEU A 45 5.82 -5.13 16.10
CA LEU A 45 5.51 -5.79 14.82
C LEU A 45 4.21 -6.59 14.91
N GLU A 46 4.04 -7.40 15.93
CA GLU A 46 2.81 -8.17 16.17
C GLU A 46 1.59 -7.25 16.30
N GLY A 47 1.72 -6.12 17.01
CA GLY A 47 0.68 -5.11 17.14
C GLY A 47 0.28 -4.53 15.78
N CYS A 48 1.24 -4.12 14.98
CA CYS A 48 1.00 -3.59 13.64
C CYS A 48 0.31 -4.60 12.71
N VAL A 49 0.76 -5.85 12.73
CA VAL A 49 0.15 -6.93 11.93
C VAL A 49 -1.30 -7.16 12.36
N ARG A 50 -1.54 -7.32 13.65
CA ARG A 50 -2.89 -7.51 14.20
C ARG A 50 -3.82 -6.36 13.81
N ASP A 51 -3.38 -5.13 13.96
CA ASP A 51 -4.20 -3.95 13.69
C ASP A 51 -4.50 -3.81 12.19
N SER A 52 -3.54 -4.16 11.33
CA SER A 52 -3.75 -4.15 9.88
C SER A 52 -4.74 -5.23 9.42
N LEU A 53 -4.76 -6.39 10.08
CA LEU A 53 -5.70 -7.48 9.77
C LEU A 53 -7.11 -7.21 10.30
N ASN A 54 -7.24 -6.39 11.34
CA ASN A 54 -8.50 -5.99 11.95
C ASN A 54 -9.06 -4.68 11.39
N PHE A 55 -8.60 -4.25 10.24
CA PHE A 55 -9.06 -3.04 9.58
C PHE A 55 -10.58 -3.08 9.38
N ASN A 56 -11.25 -1.99 9.79
CA ASN A 56 -12.71 -1.93 9.74
C ASN A 56 -13.20 -1.84 8.29
N PRO A 57 -13.94 -2.84 7.77
CA PRO A 57 -14.41 -2.86 6.38
C PRO A 57 -15.41 -1.74 6.04
N LYS A 58 -15.99 -1.05 7.04
CA LYS A 58 -16.87 0.10 6.81
C LYS A 58 -16.14 1.30 6.19
N PHE A 59 -14.84 1.42 6.39
CA PHE A 59 -14.04 2.51 5.83
C PHE A 59 -13.35 2.13 4.51
N GLY A 60 -13.67 0.94 4.00
CA GLY A 60 -13.13 0.44 2.74
C GLY A 60 -11.65 0.07 2.83
N ALA A 61 -11.25 -0.88 2.03
CA ALA A 61 -9.86 -1.30 1.92
C ALA A 61 -9.17 -0.55 0.76
N GLY A 62 -9.15 0.78 0.82
CA GLY A 62 -8.51 1.63 -0.17
C GLY A 62 -9.42 2.17 -1.28
N GLU A 63 -10.75 2.00 -1.20
CA GLU A 63 -11.69 2.49 -2.21
C GLU A 63 -11.60 4.00 -2.41
N ASP A 64 -11.52 4.77 -1.32
CA ASP A 64 -11.41 6.23 -1.40
C ASP A 64 -10.12 6.67 -2.09
N SER A 65 -9.01 6.03 -1.73
CA SER A 65 -7.70 6.29 -2.34
C SER A 65 -7.70 5.91 -3.82
N PHE A 66 -8.26 4.75 -4.16
CA PHE A 66 -8.39 4.30 -5.54
C PHE A 66 -9.25 5.25 -6.38
N ALA A 67 -10.41 5.66 -5.86
CA ALA A 67 -11.28 6.63 -6.52
C ALA A 67 -10.60 7.99 -6.71
N ALA A 68 -9.79 8.43 -5.74
CA ALA A 68 -9.00 9.65 -5.87
C ALA A 68 -7.96 9.54 -6.99
N MET A 69 -7.26 8.41 -7.07
CA MET A 69 -6.30 8.15 -8.15
C MET A 69 -6.97 8.05 -9.52
N GLN A 70 -8.14 7.44 -9.60
CA GLN A 70 -8.93 7.42 -10.84
C GLN A 70 -9.29 8.85 -11.30
N ARG A 71 -9.77 9.70 -10.39
CA ARG A 71 -10.05 11.10 -10.72
C ARG A 71 -8.80 11.87 -11.17
N MET A 72 -7.66 11.52 -10.63
CA MET A 72 -6.39 12.13 -11.04
C MET A 72 -6.00 11.71 -12.47
N ILE A 73 -6.04 10.41 -12.77
CA ILE A 73 -5.67 9.92 -14.09
C ILE A 73 -6.69 10.34 -15.16
N ASP A 74 -7.98 10.44 -14.83
CA ASP A 74 -9.03 10.93 -15.73
C ASP A 74 -8.75 12.35 -16.27
N ARG A 75 -8.07 13.17 -15.48
CA ARG A 75 -7.66 14.53 -15.91
C ARG A 75 -6.44 14.54 -16.82
N ILE A 76 -5.64 13.49 -16.75
CA ILE A 76 -4.38 13.38 -17.50
C ILE A 76 -4.62 12.59 -18.79
N ASP A 77 -5.26 11.44 -18.68
CA ASP A 77 -5.52 10.53 -19.80
C ASP A 77 -6.69 9.60 -19.48
N PRO A 78 -7.93 9.91 -19.95
CA PRO A 78 -9.09 9.06 -19.73
C PRO A 78 -9.18 7.86 -20.67
N SER A 79 -8.23 7.64 -21.58
CA SER A 79 -8.30 6.62 -22.64
C SER A 79 -8.45 5.19 -22.13
N TYR A 80 -8.03 4.92 -20.90
CA TYR A 80 -8.18 3.60 -20.28
C TYR A 80 -9.64 3.19 -20.04
N ARG A 81 -10.58 4.13 -20.13
CA ARG A 81 -12.02 3.88 -19.99
C ARG A 81 -12.69 3.42 -21.28
N ALA A 82 -11.96 3.38 -22.35
CA ALA A 82 -12.49 3.04 -23.68
C ALA A 82 -12.99 1.60 -23.77
#